data_3174a2bec92e94522efc54a1fcd4c1ba
#
_entry.id   3174a2bec92e94522efc54a1fcd4c1ba
#
_cell.length_a   1.000
_cell.length_b   1.000
_cell.length_c   1.000
_cell.angle_alpha   90.00
_cell.angle_beta   90.00
_cell.angle_gamma   90.00
#
_symmetry.space_group_name_H-M   'P 1'
#
loop_
_entity.id
_entity.type
_entity.pdbx_description
1 polymer ?
#
loop_
_entity_poly.entity_id
_entity_poly.type
_entity_poly.pdbx_seq_one_letter_code
_entity_poly.pdbx_strand_id
1 'polypeptide(L)'
;CWPLLIACAFTACKNDLDQLARVDMDAAAPDRVTTGAEYFYSDSGIVRNRLRAGKVEEYMTEERQKTVMSDGVELVFFNPDGGQGSVLTARQGLIKPRKNRMEVRDHVVFTNARGERLETEHLVWSQDSDRVWTDQPVKIIRAQDILYGQGLDANEDFSRYTIRRLTGTLYVDPEDTLATPAK
;
A
#
# COMPACT_ATOMS: atom_id res chain seq x y z
N CYS A 1 43.06 66.89 -13.36
CA CYS A 1 41.87 66.16 -12.91
C CYS A 1 41.40 65.26 -14.07
N TRP A 2 41.68 63.93 -13.96
CA TRP A 2 41.28 62.93 -14.95
C TRP A 2 40.27 62.01 -14.26
N PRO A 3 39.05 61.90 -14.72
CA PRO A 3 38.13 60.92 -14.13
C PRO A 3 38.41 59.55 -14.73
N LEU A 4 38.72 58.59 -13.84
CA LEU A 4 38.89 57.20 -14.14
C LEU A 4 37.50 56.57 -14.36
N LEU A 5 37.20 56.22 -15.58
CA LEU A 5 35.93 55.57 -15.97
C LEU A 5 36.09 54.06 -15.72
N ILE A 6 35.53 53.53 -14.62
CA ILE A 6 35.46 52.11 -14.30
C ILE A 6 34.33 51.51 -15.15
N ALA A 7 34.71 50.77 -16.20
CA ALA A 7 33.83 49.93 -17.00
C ALA A 7 33.56 48.61 -16.24
N CYS A 8 32.42 48.49 -15.55
CA CYS A 8 31.97 47.20 -15.05
C CYS A 8 31.48 46.33 -16.21
N ALA A 9 32.30 45.34 -16.59
CA ALA A 9 31.89 44.31 -17.53
C ALA A 9 30.90 43.36 -16.82
N PHE A 10 29.60 43.46 -17.14
CA PHE A 10 28.58 42.48 -16.76
C PHE A 10 28.79 41.20 -17.58
N THR A 11 29.46 40.20 -17.02
CA THR A 11 29.43 38.84 -17.55
C THR A 11 28.10 38.24 -17.22
N ALA A 12 27.10 38.37 -18.07
CA ALA A 12 25.87 37.64 -18.00
C ALA A 12 26.15 36.19 -18.37
N CYS A 13 26.00 35.26 -17.41
CA CYS A 13 25.95 33.84 -17.71
C CYS A 13 24.77 33.61 -18.65
N LYS A 14 25.04 33.27 -19.90
CA LYS A 14 24.00 32.74 -20.82
C LYS A 14 23.72 31.31 -20.41
N ASN A 15 22.60 31.08 -19.71
CA ASN A 15 22.02 29.76 -19.63
C ASN A 15 21.54 29.39 -21.04
N ASP A 16 22.10 28.35 -21.60
CA ASP A 16 21.74 27.81 -22.91
C ASP A 16 20.40 27.08 -22.76
N LEU A 17 19.30 27.80 -22.98
CA LEU A 17 17.93 27.27 -22.90
C LEU A 17 17.66 26.18 -23.95
N ASP A 18 18.48 26.10 -25.00
CA ASP A 18 18.38 25.05 -26.01
C ASP A 18 18.84 23.68 -25.51
N GLN A 19 19.62 23.61 -24.43
CA GLN A 19 19.95 22.34 -23.78
C GLN A 19 18.80 21.80 -22.92
N LEU A 20 17.91 22.64 -22.42
CA LEU A 20 16.72 22.22 -21.66
C LEU A 20 15.61 21.71 -22.57
N ALA A 21 15.59 22.10 -23.84
CA ALA A 21 14.57 21.67 -24.82
C ALA A 21 14.78 20.23 -25.34
N ARG A 22 15.85 19.54 -24.95
CA ARG A 22 16.17 18.16 -25.39
C ARG A 22 15.96 17.11 -24.34
N VAL A 23 15.30 17.39 -23.24
CA VAL A 23 14.76 16.34 -22.41
C VAL A 23 13.50 15.83 -23.11
N ASP A 24 13.67 14.83 -23.98
CA ASP A 24 12.56 14.01 -24.45
C ASP A 24 11.91 13.40 -23.22
N MET A 25 10.92 14.10 -22.68
CA MET A 25 10.08 13.55 -21.63
C MET A 25 9.28 12.44 -22.29
N ASP A 26 9.72 11.19 -22.08
CA ASP A 26 8.93 10.02 -22.44
C ASP A 26 7.55 10.20 -21.77
N ALA A 27 6.52 10.39 -22.61
CA ALA A 27 5.16 10.59 -22.13
C ALA A 27 4.66 9.38 -21.29
N ALA A 28 5.37 8.26 -21.32
CA ALA A 28 5.10 7.07 -20.51
C ALA A 28 5.88 7.06 -19.18
N ALA A 29 6.91 7.91 -19.02
CA ALA A 29 7.71 7.96 -17.81
C ALA A 29 6.89 8.43 -16.58
N PRO A 30 7.25 8.02 -15.35
CA PRO A 30 6.69 8.57 -14.14
C PRO A 30 7.11 10.04 -13.95
N ASP A 31 6.23 10.85 -13.38
CA ASP A 31 6.52 12.26 -13.08
C ASP A 31 7.49 12.38 -11.89
N ARG A 32 7.50 11.39 -10.99
CA ARG A 32 8.43 11.30 -9.85
C ARG A 32 8.80 9.86 -9.55
N VAL A 33 10.08 9.63 -9.22
CA VAL A 33 10.61 8.35 -8.74
C VAL A 33 11.29 8.58 -7.40
N THR A 34 10.94 7.78 -6.41
CA THR A 34 11.55 7.77 -5.07
C THR A 34 12.04 6.36 -4.75
N THR A 35 13.27 6.22 -4.28
CA THR A 35 13.84 4.95 -3.83
C THR A 35 13.96 4.93 -2.31
N GLY A 36 13.72 3.77 -1.69
CA GLY A 36 13.77 3.64 -0.22
C GLY A 36 12.74 4.54 0.47
N ALA A 37 11.53 4.61 -0.08
CA ALA A 37 10.49 5.50 0.41
C ALA A 37 9.91 5.03 1.74
N GLU A 38 9.67 5.98 2.65
CA GLU A 38 8.94 5.78 3.89
C GLU A 38 7.96 6.94 4.10
N TYR A 39 6.68 6.61 4.24
CA TYR A 39 5.59 7.57 4.43
C TYR A 39 4.88 7.28 5.74
N PHE A 40 4.59 8.32 6.50
CA PHE A 40 3.76 8.26 7.71
C PHE A 40 2.44 8.98 7.45
N TYR A 41 1.36 8.29 7.69
CA TYR A 41 0.04 8.89 7.74
C TYR A 41 -0.35 9.13 9.20
N SER A 42 -0.67 10.37 9.53
CA SER A 42 -1.13 10.75 10.86
C SER A 42 -2.52 11.39 10.80
N ASP A 43 -3.33 11.08 11.79
CA ASP A 43 -4.61 11.71 12.04
C ASP A 43 -4.61 12.32 13.44
N SER A 44 -4.97 13.61 13.54
CA SER A 44 -5.01 14.36 14.81
C SER A 44 -3.70 14.28 15.61
N GLY A 45 -2.54 14.29 14.91
CA GLY A 45 -1.21 14.22 15.52
C GLY A 45 -0.75 12.82 15.93
N ILE A 46 -1.56 11.79 15.71
CA ILE A 46 -1.23 10.39 16.00
C ILE A 46 -0.90 9.67 14.69
N VAL A 47 0.26 9.01 14.62
CA VAL A 47 0.62 8.18 13.47
C VAL A 47 -0.31 6.96 13.44
N ARG A 48 -1.04 6.82 12.33
CA ARG A 48 -1.96 5.71 12.10
C ARG A 48 -1.35 4.61 11.26
N ASN A 49 -0.62 5.00 10.21
CA ASN A 49 -0.04 4.05 9.30
C ASN A 49 1.38 4.46 8.91
N ARG A 50 2.22 3.47 8.61
CA ARG A 50 3.53 3.64 8.00
C ARG A 50 3.62 2.78 6.75
N LEU A 51 3.88 3.39 5.61
CA LEU A 51 4.10 2.72 4.34
C LEU A 51 5.59 2.80 3.97
N ARG A 52 6.19 1.65 3.65
CA ARG A 52 7.54 1.55 3.09
C ARG A 52 7.49 0.89 1.72
N ALA A 53 8.33 1.35 0.80
CA ALA A 53 8.52 0.71 -0.49
C ALA A 53 9.96 0.90 -0.96
N GLY A 54 10.53 -0.13 -1.62
CA GLY A 54 11.87 -0.03 -2.20
C GLY A 54 11.92 1.00 -3.31
N LYS A 55 10.88 1.08 -4.15
CA LYS A 55 10.72 2.07 -5.21
C LYS A 55 9.26 2.53 -5.30
N VAL A 56 9.06 3.84 -5.49
CA VAL A 56 7.77 4.47 -5.74
C VAL A 56 7.84 5.30 -7.01
N GLU A 57 6.89 5.07 -7.92
CA GLU A 57 6.72 5.79 -9.18
C GLU A 57 5.37 6.46 -9.18
N GLU A 58 5.34 7.80 -9.30
CA GLU A 58 4.12 8.58 -9.28
C GLU A 58 3.82 9.17 -10.64
N TYR A 59 2.60 8.99 -11.09
CA TYR A 59 2.04 9.54 -12.31
C TYR A 59 0.96 10.54 -11.91
N MET A 60 1.19 11.84 -12.18
CA MET A 60 0.40 12.94 -11.65
C MET A 60 -0.57 13.54 -12.66
N THR A 61 -0.38 13.23 -13.96
CA THR A 61 -1.30 13.74 -14.98
C THR A 61 -2.71 13.18 -14.78
N GLU A 62 -3.71 14.01 -15.05
CA GLU A 62 -5.11 13.66 -14.77
C GLU A 62 -5.54 12.32 -15.37
N GLU A 63 -5.08 11.99 -16.59
CA GLU A 63 -5.44 10.76 -17.29
C GLU A 63 -4.75 9.51 -16.73
N ARG A 64 -3.57 9.68 -16.11
CA ARG A 64 -2.71 8.58 -15.66
C ARG A 64 -2.49 8.51 -14.15
N GLN A 65 -3.24 9.31 -13.38
CA GLN A 65 -3.02 9.45 -11.96
C GLN A 65 -3.01 8.08 -11.23
N LYS A 66 -1.83 7.67 -10.79
CA LYS A 66 -1.57 6.44 -10.04
C LYS A 66 -0.24 6.53 -9.33
N THR A 67 -0.08 5.73 -8.28
CA THR A 67 1.21 5.48 -7.61
C THR A 67 1.51 3.99 -7.71
N VAL A 68 2.65 3.65 -8.29
CA VAL A 68 3.15 2.28 -8.40
C VAL A 68 4.26 2.10 -7.39
N MET A 69 4.20 1.03 -6.62
CA MET A 69 5.21 0.65 -5.63
C MET A 69 5.80 -0.71 -6.01
N SER A 70 7.12 -0.85 -5.92
CA SER A 70 7.86 -2.07 -6.24
C SER A 70 9.03 -2.27 -5.28
N ASP A 71 9.74 -3.38 -5.47
CA ASP A 71 10.90 -3.77 -4.68
C ASP A 71 10.58 -3.96 -3.19
N GLY A 72 9.38 -4.52 -2.93
CA GLY A 72 8.84 -4.74 -1.60
C GLY A 72 7.99 -3.57 -1.11
N VAL A 73 6.83 -3.91 -0.56
CA VAL A 73 5.88 -2.98 0.06
C VAL A 73 5.57 -3.50 1.45
N GLU A 74 5.66 -2.63 2.44
CA GLU A 74 5.24 -2.88 3.82
C GLU A 74 4.30 -1.78 4.27
N LEU A 75 3.13 -2.14 4.76
CA LEU A 75 2.18 -1.24 5.38
C LEU A 75 1.91 -1.70 6.81
N VAL A 76 2.28 -0.86 7.77
CA VAL A 76 2.06 -1.09 9.20
C VAL A 76 0.91 -0.20 9.65
N PHE A 77 -0.09 -0.82 10.29
CA PHE A 77 -1.18 -0.12 10.98
C PHE A 77 -0.85 -0.07 12.46
N PHE A 78 -0.94 1.11 13.05
CA PHE A 78 -0.70 1.28 14.47
C PHE A 78 -2.01 1.29 15.26
N ASN A 79 -1.97 0.70 16.44
CA ASN A 79 -3.07 0.76 17.40
C ASN A 79 -3.21 2.20 17.96
N PRO A 80 -4.36 2.54 18.54
CA PRO A 80 -4.55 3.86 19.18
C PRO A 80 -3.54 4.20 20.28
N ASP A 81 -2.97 3.19 20.93
CA ASP A 81 -1.91 3.32 21.96
C ASP A 81 -0.50 3.51 21.38
N GLY A 82 -0.37 3.52 20.04
CA GLY A 82 0.91 3.66 19.32
C GLY A 82 1.67 2.35 19.14
N GLY A 83 1.17 1.23 19.66
CA GLY A 83 1.73 -0.09 19.41
C GLY A 83 1.49 -0.55 17.97
N GLN A 84 2.32 -1.49 17.48
CA GLN A 84 2.11 -2.10 16.18
C GLN A 84 0.85 -2.98 16.22
N GLY A 85 -0.10 -2.68 15.36
CA GLY A 85 -1.32 -3.45 15.19
C GLY A 85 -1.19 -4.52 14.11
N SER A 86 -1.58 -4.18 12.89
CA SER A 86 -1.53 -5.11 11.75
C SER A 86 -0.41 -4.75 10.79
N VAL A 87 0.07 -5.74 10.03
CA VAL A 87 1.10 -5.56 9.01
C VAL A 87 0.67 -6.22 7.71
N LEU A 88 0.79 -5.49 6.62
CA LEU A 88 0.64 -5.99 5.26
C LEU A 88 2.00 -5.92 4.56
N THR A 89 2.41 -7.02 3.92
CA THR A 89 3.57 -7.04 3.03
C THR A 89 3.20 -7.60 1.66
N ALA A 90 3.85 -7.10 0.62
CA ALA A 90 3.71 -7.58 -0.76
C ALA A 90 4.96 -7.22 -1.57
N ARG A 91 5.10 -7.74 -2.79
CA ARG A 91 6.18 -7.30 -3.68
C ARG A 91 5.84 -6.01 -4.41
N GLN A 92 4.57 -5.82 -4.74
CA GLN A 92 4.10 -4.69 -5.54
C GLN A 92 2.84 -4.07 -4.93
N GLY A 93 2.69 -2.76 -5.13
CA GLY A 93 1.49 -2.01 -4.76
C GLY A 93 1.09 -1.03 -5.86
N LEU A 94 -0.19 -0.73 -5.93
CA LEU A 94 -0.77 0.21 -6.87
C LEU A 94 -1.89 0.99 -6.19
N ILE A 95 -1.74 2.32 -6.12
CA ILE A 95 -2.79 3.22 -5.66
C ILE A 95 -3.39 3.92 -6.87
N LYS A 96 -4.72 3.92 -6.95
CA LYS A 96 -5.52 4.63 -7.95
C LYS A 96 -6.42 5.64 -7.25
N PRO A 97 -5.97 6.88 -6.99
CA PRO A 97 -6.71 7.87 -6.20
C PRO A 97 -8.11 8.15 -6.75
N ARG A 98 -8.24 8.29 -8.06
CA ARG A 98 -9.55 8.54 -8.72
C ARG A 98 -10.57 7.42 -8.53
N LYS A 99 -10.13 6.21 -8.18
CA LYS A 99 -10.98 5.04 -7.95
C LYS A 99 -11.09 4.70 -6.48
N ASN A 100 -10.49 5.52 -5.60
CA ASN A 100 -10.38 5.25 -4.17
C ASN A 100 -9.98 3.79 -3.89
N ARG A 101 -9.00 3.29 -4.69
CA ARG A 101 -8.60 1.89 -4.71
C ARG A 101 -7.10 1.74 -4.51
N MET A 102 -6.75 0.81 -3.64
CA MET A 102 -5.40 0.28 -3.48
C MET A 102 -5.39 -1.21 -3.82
N GLU A 103 -4.37 -1.64 -4.53
CA GLU A 103 -4.13 -3.05 -4.89
C GLU A 103 -2.72 -3.42 -4.45
N VAL A 104 -2.54 -4.62 -3.93
CA VAL A 104 -1.22 -5.22 -3.65
C VAL A 104 -1.14 -6.59 -4.29
N ARG A 105 0.05 -6.96 -4.77
CA ARG A 105 0.26 -8.17 -5.55
C ARG A 105 1.59 -8.84 -5.21
N ASP A 106 1.64 -10.12 -5.53
CA ASP A 106 2.78 -11.00 -5.42
C ASP A 106 3.21 -11.19 -3.95
N HIS A 107 2.97 -12.38 -3.45
CA HIS A 107 3.30 -12.79 -2.08
C HIS A 107 2.68 -11.85 -1.03
N VAL A 108 1.38 -11.62 -1.16
CA VAL A 108 0.65 -10.78 -0.21
C VAL A 108 0.49 -11.53 1.10
N VAL A 109 0.97 -10.94 2.18
CA VAL A 109 0.83 -11.45 3.54
C VAL A 109 0.26 -10.34 4.41
N PHE A 110 -0.88 -10.59 5.03
CA PHE A 110 -1.45 -9.73 6.06
C PHE A 110 -1.43 -10.46 7.40
N THR A 111 -0.92 -9.80 8.43
CA THR A 111 -0.92 -10.33 9.81
C THR A 111 -1.63 -9.33 10.70
N ASN A 112 -2.68 -9.75 11.40
CA ASN A 112 -3.40 -8.88 12.33
C ASN A 112 -2.74 -8.85 13.72
N ALA A 113 -3.25 -7.99 14.60
CA ALA A 113 -2.74 -7.83 15.96
C ALA A 113 -2.86 -9.10 16.83
N ARG A 114 -3.70 -10.07 16.43
CA ARG A 114 -3.85 -11.37 17.11
C ARG A 114 -2.88 -12.43 16.60
N GLY A 115 -2.05 -12.10 15.60
CA GLY A 115 -1.13 -13.03 14.95
C GLY A 115 -1.79 -13.95 13.91
N GLU A 116 -3.06 -13.73 13.57
CA GLU A 116 -3.70 -14.44 12.45
C GLU A 116 -3.14 -13.92 11.13
N ARG A 117 -2.85 -14.82 10.20
CA ARG A 117 -2.13 -14.52 8.96
C ARG A 117 -2.94 -14.94 7.74
N LEU A 118 -3.17 -13.99 6.84
CA LEU A 118 -3.71 -14.23 5.50
C LEU A 118 -2.57 -14.24 4.48
N GLU A 119 -2.53 -15.24 3.62
CA GLU A 119 -1.62 -15.34 2.48
C GLU A 119 -2.45 -15.42 1.19
N THR A 120 -2.08 -14.61 0.17
CA THR A 120 -2.69 -14.60 -1.16
C THR A 120 -1.75 -13.96 -2.19
N GLU A 121 -2.07 -14.02 -3.48
CA GLU A 121 -1.27 -13.39 -4.53
C GLU A 121 -1.79 -12.01 -4.94
N HIS A 122 -2.99 -11.65 -4.55
CA HIS A 122 -3.58 -10.35 -4.87
C HIS A 122 -4.60 -9.95 -3.81
N LEU A 123 -4.60 -8.68 -3.42
CA LEU A 123 -5.57 -8.11 -2.51
C LEU A 123 -5.96 -6.71 -3.00
N VAL A 124 -7.23 -6.40 -2.95
CA VAL A 124 -7.79 -5.11 -3.33
C VAL A 124 -8.51 -4.50 -2.14
N TRP A 125 -8.24 -3.25 -1.87
CA TRP A 125 -8.95 -2.43 -0.90
C TRP A 125 -9.68 -1.29 -1.61
N SER A 126 -10.94 -1.08 -1.26
CA SER A 126 -11.75 0.06 -1.70
C SER A 126 -12.09 0.94 -0.51
N GLN A 127 -11.63 2.16 -0.54
CA GLN A 127 -11.87 3.16 0.50
C GLN A 127 -13.34 3.60 0.55
N ASP A 128 -14.03 3.60 -0.61
CA ASP A 128 -15.44 4.02 -0.67
C ASP A 128 -16.40 3.04 0.05
N SER A 129 -16.00 1.78 0.17
CA SER A 129 -16.86 0.72 0.73
C SER A 129 -16.27 0.05 1.97
N ASP A 130 -15.12 0.54 2.46
CA ASP A 130 -14.35 -0.07 3.56
C ASP A 130 -14.19 -1.59 3.40
N ARG A 131 -14.06 -2.03 2.14
CA ARG A 131 -14.06 -3.42 1.76
C ARG A 131 -12.70 -3.84 1.23
N VAL A 132 -12.24 -5.01 1.70
CA VAL A 132 -11.07 -5.70 1.20
C VAL A 132 -11.49 -7.01 0.56
N TRP A 133 -10.98 -7.32 -0.66
CA TRP A 133 -11.33 -8.55 -1.32
C TRP A 133 -10.23 -9.09 -2.22
N THR A 134 -10.32 -10.38 -2.50
CA THR A 134 -9.55 -11.06 -3.55
C THR A 134 -10.39 -12.14 -4.21
N ASP A 135 -10.07 -12.43 -5.47
CA ASP A 135 -10.60 -13.58 -6.21
C ASP A 135 -9.59 -14.75 -6.26
N GLN A 136 -8.37 -14.51 -5.76
CA GLN A 136 -7.29 -15.48 -5.75
C GLN A 136 -7.46 -16.53 -4.64
N PRO A 137 -6.71 -17.63 -4.70
CA PRO A 137 -6.59 -18.56 -3.59
C PRO A 137 -6.15 -17.83 -2.32
N VAL A 138 -6.71 -18.23 -1.19
CA VAL A 138 -6.37 -17.69 0.13
C VAL A 138 -6.02 -18.83 1.09
N LYS A 139 -5.05 -18.54 1.96
CA LYS A 139 -4.72 -19.37 3.10
C LYS A 139 -4.77 -18.48 4.34
N ILE A 140 -5.57 -18.86 5.32
CA ILE A 140 -5.67 -18.15 6.60
C ILE A 140 -5.16 -19.08 7.70
N ILE A 141 -4.13 -18.63 8.41
CA ILE A 141 -3.50 -19.35 9.50
C ILE A 141 -3.93 -18.69 10.80
N ARG A 142 -4.55 -19.47 11.67
CA ARG A 142 -4.97 -19.09 13.03
C ARG A 142 -4.30 -20.00 14.05
N ALA A 143 -4.44 -19.68 15.32
CA ALA A 143 -3.77 -20.42 16.40
C ALA A 143 -4.10 -21.93 16.41
N GLN A 144 -5.31 -22.32 16.01
CA GLN A 144 -5.80 -23.70 16.12
C GLN A 144 -6.17 -24.34 14.77
N ASP A 145 -6.22 -23.57 13.69
CA ASP A 145 -6.63 -24.08 12.38
C ASP A 145 -5.95 -23.36 11.21
N ILE A 146 -6.01 -24.01 10.06
CA ILE A 146 -5.62 -23.44 8.77
C ILE A 146 -6.79 -23.59 7.82
N LEU A 147 -7.23 -22.47 7.25
CA LEU A 147 -8.32 -22.41 6.28
C LEU A 147 -7.74 -22.18 4.89
N TYR A 148 -8.17 -22.95 3.92
CA TYR A 148 -7.88 -22.75 2.51
C TYR A 148 -9.16 -22.45 1.76
N GLY A 149 -9.09 -21.57 0.78
CA GLY A 149 -10.26 -21.26 -0.04
C GLY A 149 -9.94 -20.49 -1.30
N GLN A 150 -10.98 -20.19 -2.05
CA GLN A 150 -10.92 -19.42 -3.28
C GLN A 150 -11.78 -18.18 -3.12
N GLY A 151 -11.13 -17.01 -3.12
CA GLY A 151 -11.78 -15.73 -2.94
C GLY A 151 -12.13 -15.41 -1.49
N LEU A 152 -11.92 -14.15 -1.13
CA LEU A 152 -12.19 -13.59 0.19
C LEU A 152 -12.87 -12.23 0.02
N ASP A 153 -13.80 -11.98 0.92
CA ASP A 153 -14.40 -10.67 1.19
C ASP A 153 -14.25 -10.34 2.67
N ALA A 154 -13.71 -9.18 3.01
CA ALA A 154 -13.47 -8.75 4.38
C ALA A 154 -13.78 -7.27 4.55
N ASN A 155 -14.00 -6.84 5.78
CA ASN A 155 -13.93 -5.44 6.16
C ASN A 155 -12.45 -5.00 6.32
N GLU A 156 -12.21 -3.71 6.41
CA GLU A 156 -10.88 -3.09 6.39
C GLU A 156 -9.93 -3.65 7.47
N ASP A 157 -10.43 -3.91 8.67
CA ASP A 157 -9.65 -4.39 9.82
C ASP A 157 -9.56 -5.93 9.90
N PHE A 158 -10.14 -6.66 8.93
CA PHE A 158 -10.24 -8.11 8.90
C PHE A 158 -10.89 -8.74 10.15
N SER A 159 -11.66 -7.98 10.90
CA SER A 159 -12.41 -8.52 12.03
C SER A 159 -13.56 -9.44 11.59
N ARG A 160 -14.06 -9.22 10.38
CA ARG A 160 -15.06 -10.06 9.71
C ARG A 160 -14.63 -10.36 8.30
N TYR A 161 -14.68 -11.62 7.92
CA TYR A 161 -14.39 -12.04 6.56
C TYR A 161 -15.24 -13.25 6.14
N THR A 162 -15.38 -13.43 4.85
CA THR A 162 -16.05 -14.56 4.22
C THR A 162 -15.14 -15.14 3.16
N ILE A 163 -14.88 -16.44 3.22
CA ILE A 163 -14.19 -17.20 2.18
C ILE A 163 -15.26 -17.81 1.27
N ARG A 164 -15.22 -17.49 -0.02
CA ARG A 164 -16.29 -17.89 -0.94
C ARG A 164 -16.36 -19.40 -1.20
N ARG A 165 -15.24 -20.07 -1.35
CA ARG A 165 -15.14 -21.53 -1.48
C ARG A 165 -14.08 -22.03 -0.49
N LEU A 166 -14.55 -22.47 0.66
CA LEU A 166 -13.69 -23.04 1.71
C LEU A 166 -13.35 -24.49 1.38
N THR A 167 -12.07 -24.86 1.46
CA THR A 167 -11.57 -26.22 1.19
C THR A 167 -10.69 -26.77 2.32
N GLY A 168 -10.49 -26.00 3.39
CA GLY A 168 -9.61 -26.39 4.51
C GLY A 168 -10.28 -27.26 5.57
N THR A 169 -9.47 -27.86 6.43
CA THR A 169 -9.92 -28.58 7.62
C THR A 169 -10.21 -27.56 8.73
N LEU A 170 -11.45 -27.54 9.20
CA LEU A 170 -11.83 -26.78 10.40
C LEU A 170 -11.56 -27.65 11.63
N TYR A 171 -10.72 -27.16 12.55
CA TYR A 171 -10.68 -27.69 13.90
C TYR A 171 -11.89 -27.14 14.64
N VAL A 172 -12.80 -28.02 15.06
CA VAL A 172 -13.89 -27.68 15.98
C VAL A 172 -13.43 -28.12 17.36
N ASP A 173 -13.33 -27.18 18.29
CA ASP A 173 -13.01 -27.52 19.67
C ASP A 173 -14.15 -28.41 20.23
N PRO A 174 -13.87 -29.59 20.80
CA PRO A 174 -14.91 -30.47 21.33
C PRO A 174 -15.80 -29.82 22.42
N GLU A 175 -15.34 -28.77 23.08
CA GLU A 175 -16.12 -28.03 24.09
C GLU A 175 -17.22 -27.15 23.47
N ASP A 176 -17.09 -26.68 22.25
CA ASP A 176 -18.12 -25.85 21.57
C ASP A 176 -19.33 -26.67 21.09
N THR A 177 -19.22 -27.99 21.02
CA THR A 177 -20.31 -28.89 20.59
C THR A 177 -21.32 -29.20 21.71
N LEU A 178 -21.08 -28.81 22.94
CA LEU A 178 -21.94 -29.07 24.08
C LEU A 178 -22.88 -27.92 24.47
N ALA A 179 -22.93 -26.83 23.68
CA ALA A 179 -23.96 -25.82 23.81
C ALA A 179 -25.31 -26.40 23.37
N THR A 180 -25.98 -27.07 24.29
CA THR A 180 -27.36 -27.53 24.15
C THR A 180 -28.26 -26.36 23.83
N PRO A 181 -29.08 -26.39 22.74
CA PRO A 181 -30.01 -25.33 22.47
C PRO A 181 -31.00 -25.20 23.67
N ALA A 182 -31.02 -24.01 24.25
CA ALA A 182 -31.98 -23.67 25.26
C ALA A 182 -33.40 -23.84 24.70
N LYS A 183 -34.21 -24.58 25.43
CA LYS A 183 -35.57 -24.96 25.11
C LYS A 183 -36.52 -23.78 25.29
#